data_0b3163db26c3349041d18d4b7736cbdf
#
_entry.id   0b3163db26c3349041d18d4b7736cbdf
#
_cell.length_a   1.000
_cell.length_b   1.000
_cell.length_c   1.000
_cell.angle_alpha   90.00
_cell.angle_beta   90.00
_cell.angle_gamma   90.00
#
_symmetry.space_group_name_H-M   'P 1'
#
loop_
_entity.id
_entity.type
_entity.pdbx_description
1 polymer ?
#
loop_
_entity_poly.entity_id
_entity_poly.type
_entity_poly.pdbx_seq_one_letter_code
_entity_poly.pdbx_strand_id
1 'polypeptide(L)'
;MGSLGRGMVRIGLAMLQGARHEHIEALNGAAVELGVDVEVIELRRGDQVDSSLDGLVLPGGESTAMRKASESEALLPALFAWMNSNLDRPVLGTCAGAILLASPGVGHSPFIQAPISRNAWGRQRQSFEANVDVLIEIPNVSKIGQHVGQPDEFNHRPLPVAPSAALTGSDGYPGVFIRAPRFETSGVECATIAMLGDEAVGVLDGKRMALTFHPELTLDRRFHRWLLSEAERSAVE
;
A
#
# COMPACT_ATOMS: atom_id res chain seq x y z
N MET A 1 -12.39 11.06 -32.86
CA MET A 1 -11.08 10.90 -32.19
C MET A 1 -11.20 9.66 -31.34
N GLY A 2 -10.59 8.56 -31.81
CA GLY A 2 -10.65 7.29 -31.11
C GLY A 2 -9.94 7.37 -29.78
N SER A 3 -10.61 6.96 -28.70
CA SER A 3 -9.97 6.61 -27.43
C SER A 3 -8.93 5.53 -27.74
N LEU A 4 -7.67 5.87 -27.69
CA LEU A 4 -6.61 4.88 -27.53
C LEU A 4 -6.98 4.12 -26.26
N GLY A 5 -7.31 2.83 -26.39
CA GLY A 5 -7.69 2.00 -25.26
C GLY A 5 -6.59 2.11 -24.19
N ARG A 6 -6.95 2.61 -23.01
CA ARG A 6 -6.07 2.59 -21.85
C ARG A 6 -5.72 1.12 -21.63
N GLY A 7 -4.42 0.82 -21.55
CA GLY A 7 -3.97 -0.52 -21.22
C GLY A 7 -4.45 -0.91 -19.82
N MET A 8 -4.66 -2.19 -19.57
CA MET A 8 -4.98 -2.71 -18.24
C MET A 8 -3.75 -2.56 -17.33
N VAL A 9 -3.90 -1.88 -16.20
CA VAL A 9 -2.84 -1.69 -15.19
C VAL A 9 -2.64 -2.99 -14.42
N ARG A 10 -1.41 -3.46 -14.32
CA ARG A 10 -1.07 -4.74 -13.66
C ARG A 10 -0.36 -4.50 -12.33
N ILE A 11 -1.05 -4.75 -11.23
CA ILE A 11 -0.53 -4.55 -9.87
C ILE A 11 -0.21 -5.88 -9.22
N GLY A 12 1.08 -6.07 -8.88
CA GLY A 12 1.52 -7.21 -8.09
C GLY A 12 1.20 -7.02 -6.61
N LEU A 13 0.51 -7.96 -5.99
CA LEU A 13 0.24 -7.99 -4.56
C LEU A 13 1.02 -9.14 -3.91
N ALA A 14 1.91 -8.82 -2.97
CA ALA A 14 2.71 -9.82 -2.26
C ALA A 14 1.84 -10.65 -1.30
N MET A 15 1.66 -11.94 -1.59
CA MET A 15 0.78 -12.86 -0.85
C MET A 15 1.48 -13.53 0.34
N LEU A 16 2.33 -12.79 1.06
CA LEU A 16 3.09 -13.34 2.18
C LEU A 16 2.25 -13.44 3.46
N GLN A 17 1.55 -12.36 3.83
CA GLN A 17 0.72 -12.28 5.04
C GLN A 17 -0.18 -11.06 5.00
N GLY A 18 -1.11 -10.94 5.96
CA GLY A 18 -1.90 -9.74 6.25
C GLY A 18 -3.19 -9.61 5.46
N ALA A 19 -3.71 -8.40 5.39
CA ALA A 19 -5.00 -8.01 4.80
C ALA A 19 -4.94 -7.97 3.26
N ARG A 20 -4.66 -9.11 2.63
CA ARG A 20 -4.43 -9.23 1.18
C ARG A 20 -5.71 -9.07 0.37
N HIS A 21 -6.80 -9.68 0.83
CA HIS A 21 -8.10 -9.60 0.15
C HIS A 21 -8.67 -8.19 0.23
N GLU A 22 -8.46 -7.49 1.34
CA GLU A 22 -8.85 -6.11 1.54
C GLU A 22 -8.09 -5.17 0.56
N HIS A 23 -6.82 -5.46 0.28
CA HIS A 23 -6.07 -4.74 -0.77
C HIS A 23 -6.62 -5.00 -2.17
N ILE A 24 -7.00 -6.25 -2.49
CA ILE A 24 -7.63 -6.58 -3.78
C ILE A 24 -8.93 -5.78 -3.96
N GLU A 25 -9.77 -5.75 -2.93
CA GLU A 25 -11.02 -5.01 -2.96
C GLU A 25 -10.77 -3.49 -3.07
N ALA A 26 -9.81 -2.96 -2.32
CA ALA A 26 -9.46 -1.56 -2.38
C ALA A 26 -8.91 -1.13 -3.75
N LEU A 27 -8.09 -1.96 -4.39
CA LEU A 27 -7.57 -1.73 -5.74
C LEU A 27 -8.69 -1.76 -6.79
N ASN A 28 -9.55 -2.78 -6.75
CA ASN A 28 -10.70 -2.88 -7.66
C ASN A 28 -11.66 -1.69 -7.49
N GLY A 29 -11.94 -1.30 -6.26
CA GLY A 29 -12.76 -0.12 -5.97
C GLY A 29 -12.11 1.18 -6.45
N ALA A 30 -10.83 1.36 -6.24
CA ALA A 30 -10.08 2.52 -6.72
C ALA A 30 -10.04 2.59 -8.26
N ALA A 31 -9.93 1.45 -8.93
CA ALA A 31 -9.98 1.36 -10.39
C ALA A 31 -11.35 1.81 -10.94
N VAL A 32 -12.44 1.35 -10.32
CA VAL A 32 -13.80 1.83 -10.66
C VAL A 32 -13.94 3.35 -10.46
N GLU A 33 -13.40 3.88 -9.36
CA GLU A 33 -13.41 5.31 -9.04
C GLU A 33 -12.66 6.15 -10.10
N LEU A 34 -11.54 5.63 -10.61
CA LEU A 34 -10.70 6.28 -11.63
C LEU A 34 -11.17 6.02 -13.06
N GLY A 35 -12.01 5.01 -13.29
CA GLY A 35 -12.40 4.56 -14.61
C GLY A 35 -11.25 3.92 -15.38
N VAL A 36 -10.38 3.17 -14.69
CA VAL A 36 -9.26 2.41 -15.27
C VAL A 36 -9.50 0.91 -15.10
N ASP A 37 -8.94 0.11 -16.01
CA ASP A 37 -8.94 -1.35 -15.86
C ASP A 37 -7.72 -1.80 -15.05
N VAL A 38 -7.90 -2.68 -14.08
CA VAL A 38 -6.83 -3.23 -13.25
C VAL A 38 -6.86 -4.74 -13.23
N GLU A 39 -5.68 -5.36 -13.32
CA GLU A 39 -5.44 -6.77 -13.01
C GLU A 39 -4.58 -6.84 -11.75
N VAL A 40 -5.10 -7.43 -10.67
CA VAL A 40 -4.35 -7.68 -9.45
C VAL A 40 -3.74 -9.07 -9.51
N ILE A 41 -2.40 -9.14 -9.53
CA ILE A 41 -1.64 -10.38 -9.65
C ILE A 41 -1.17 -10.81 -8.26
N GLU A 42 -1.70 -11.91 -7.77
CA GLU A 42 -1.32 -12.49 -6.48
C GLU A 42 0.07 -13.15 -6.57
N LEU A 43 1.08 -12.47 -6.05
CA LEU A 43 2.47 -12.93 -6.07
C LEU A 43 2.77 -13.82 -4.86
N ARG A 44 2.97 -15.10 -5.09
CA ARG A 44 3.28 -16.12 -4.08
C ARG A 44 4.72 -16.60 -4.17
N ARG A 45 5.35 -16.53 -5.36
CA ARG A 45 6.69 -16.99 -5.67
C ARG A 45 7.48 -15.95 -6.45
N GLY A 46 8.80 -16.02 -6.33
CA GLY A 46 9.70 -15.08 -7.01
C GLY A 46 9.63 -15.15 -8.54
N ASP A 47 9.32 -16.30 -9.11
CA ASP A 47 9.18 -16.48 -10.57
C ASP A 47 7.95 -15.81 -11.19
N GLN A 48 7.03 -15.32 -10.36
CA GLN A 48 5.85 -14.55 -10.76
C GLN A 48 6.13 -13.03 -10.85
N VAL A 49 7.29 -12.60 -10.38
CA VAL A 49 7.67 -11.17 -10.36
C VAL A 49 8.44 -10.87 -11.65
N ASP A 50 7.79 -10.22 -12.58
CA ASP A 50 8.37 -9.92 -13.89
C ASP A 50 8.17 -8.45 -14.31
N SER A 51 8.67 -8.09 -15.49
CA SER A 51 8.63 -6.74 -16.03
C SER A 51 7.24 -6.29 -16.50
N SER A 52 6.25 -7.17 -16.53
CA SER A 52 4.88 -6.82 -16.92
C SER A 52 4.07 -6.15 -15.82
N LEU A 53 4.59 -6.13 -14.59
CA LEU A 53 3.97 -5.46 -13.46
C LEU A 53 4.17 -3.94 -13.57
N ASP A 54 3.10 -3.16 -13.42
CA ASP A 54 3.13 -1.70 -13.45
C ASP A 54 3.27 -1.07 -12.05
N GLY A 55 3.06 -1.84 -11.01
CA GLY A 55 3.24 -1.43 -9.62
C GLY A 55 3.15 -2.60 -8.65
N LEU A 56 3.49 -2.34 -7.37
CA LEU A 56 3.48 -3.34 -6.32
C LEU A 56 2.75 -2.88 -5.06
N VAL A 57 2.14 -3.84 -4.36
CA VAL A 57 1.66 -3.69 -2.98
C VAL A 57 2.40 -4.67 -2.07
N LEU A 58 3.03 -4.13 -1.03
CA LEU A 58 3.58 -4.88 0.10
C LEU A 58 2.63 -4.71 1.28
N PRO A 59 1.77 -5.70 1.59
CA PRO A 59 0.73 -5.56 2.60
C PRO A 59 1.28 -5.55 4.03
N GLY A 60 0.39 -5.25 4.97
CA GLY A 60 0.62 -5.41 6.40
C GLY A 60 0.85 -6.87 6.79
N GLY A 61 1.14 -7.10 8.08
CA GLY A 61 1.40 -8.41 8.64
C GLY A 61 2.47 -8.36 9.72
N GLU A 62 3.18 -9.47 9.95
CA GLU A 62 4.36 -9.52 10.81
C GLU A 62 5.62 -9.67 9.94
N SER A 63 6.47 -8.64 9.93
CA SER A 63 7.58 -8.54 8.97
C SER A 63 8.61 -9.67 9.10
N THR A 64 8.81 -10.26 10.30
CA THR A 64 9.69 -11.41 10.49
C THR A 64 9.07 -12.67 9.88
N ALA A 65 7.77 -12.89 10.11
CA ALA A 65 7.05 -14.01 9.51
C ALA A 65 6.98 -13.89 7.98
N MET A 66 6.82 -12.67 7.44
CA MET A 66 6.84 -12.42 5.99
C MET A 66 8.21 -12.78 5.38
N ARG A 67 9.33 -12.44 6.04
CA ARG A 67 10.67 -12.81 5.60
C ARG A 67 10.83 -14.32 5.57
N LYS A 68 10.44 -14.99 6.66
CA LYS A 68 10.51 -16.44 6.77
C LYS A 68 9.63 -17.16 5.75
N ALA A 69 8.42 -16.66 5.52
CA ALA A 69 7.52 -17.22 4.49
C ALA A 69 8.06 -17.07 3.07
N SER A 70 8.88 -16.05 2.83
CA SER A 70 9.51 -15.81 1.52
C SER A 70 10.72 -16.70 1.24
N GLU A 71 11.32 -17.34 2.26
CA GLU A 71 12.58 -18.08 2.10
C GLU A 71 12.46 -19.22 1.09
N SER A 72 11.37 -19.99 1.13
CA SER A 72 11.19 -21.16 0.24
C SER A 72 10.93 -20.77 -1.22
N GLU A 73 10.23 -19.66 -1.44
CA GLU A 73 9.73 -19.25 -2.75
C GLU A 73 10.47 -18.04 -3.33
N ALA A 74 11.47 -17.54 -2.61
CA ALA A 74 12.32 -16.40 -2.99
C ALA A 74 11.52 -15.13 -3.39
N LEU A 75 10.32 -14.93 -2.84
CA LEU A 75 9.45 -13.84 -3.27
C LEU A 75 10.03 -12.46 -2.91
N LEU A 76 10.47 -12.23 -1.66
CA LEU A 76 11.03 -10.93 -1.26
C LEU A 76 12.29 -10.56 -2.05
N PRO A 77 13.28 -11.45 -2.25
CA PRO A 77 14.41 -11.16 -3.12
C PRO A 77 14.01 -10.74 -4.53
N ALA A 78 13.01 -11.40 -5.13
CA ALA A 78 12.51 -11.05 -6.46
C ALA A 78 11.81 -9.68 -6.48
N LEU A 79 10.98 -9.36 -5.46
CA LEU A 79 10.35 -8.06 -5.31
C LEU A 79 11.39 -6.94 -5.14
N PHE A 80 12.44 -7.17 -4.34
CA PHE A 80 13.51 -6.19 -4.15
C PHE A 80 14.32 -5.98 -5.42
N ALA A 81 14.62 -7.04 -6.16
CA ALA A 81 15.28 -6.94 -7.47
C ALA A 81 14.42 -6.15 -8.46
N TRP A 82 13.11 -6.43 -8.51
CA TRP A 82 12.18 -5.70 -9.34
C TRP A 82 12.13 -4.21 -8.99
N MET A 83 12.05 -3.86 -7.70
CA MET A 83 12.05 -2.46 -7.24
C MET A 83 13.34 -1.72 -7.60
N ASN A 84 14.49 -2.38 -7.57
CA ASN A 84 15.76 -1.79 -7.97
C ASN A 84 15.85 -1.56 -9.48
N SER A 85 15.19 -2.39 -10.28
CA SER A 85 15.21 -2.31 -11.74
C SER A 85 14.13 -1.39 -12.32
N ASN A 86 13.10 -1.04 -11.53
CA ASN A 86 11.93 -0.26 -11.97
C ASN A 86 11.71 0.93 -11.03
N LEU A 87 12.61 1.92 -11.09
CA LEU A 87 12.59 3.06 -10.16
C LEU A 87 11.41 4.01 -10.38
N ASP A 88 10.88 4.05 -11.57
CA ASP A 88 9.75 4.83 -12.04
C ASP A 88 8.38 4.21 -11.72
N ARG A 89 8.32 2.90 -11.42
CA ARG A 89 7.08 2.22 -11.11
C ARG A 89 6.71 2.31 -9.63
N PRO A 90 5.42 2.57 -9.30
CA PRO A 90 5.02 2.83 -7.92
C PRO A 90 4.97 1.56 -7.06
N VAL A 91 5.27 1.76 -5.77
CA VAL A 91 5.14 0.73 -4.74
C VAL A 91 4.41 1.32 -3.53
N LEU A 92 3.43 0.59 -3.02
CA LEU A 92 2.71 0.91 -1.78
C LEU A 92 3.05 -0.15 -0.72
N GLY A 93 3.73 0.27 0.35
CA GLY A 93 3.98 -0.56 1.53
C GLY A 93 3.14 -0.11 2.71
N THR A 94 2.36 -1.02 3.33
CA THR A 94 1.50 -0.72 4.47
C THR A 94 1.93 -1.49 5.71
N CYS A 95 1.97 -0.86 6.88
CA CYS A 95 2.34 -1.46 8.15
C CYS A 95 3.67 -2.27 8.06
N ALA A 96 3.62 -3.61 8.02
CA ALA A 96 4.81 -4.45 7.83
C ALA A 96 5.47 -4.23 6.46
N GLY A 97 4.71 -3.92 5.41
CA GLY A 97 5.24 -3.53 4.10
C GLY A 97 6.09 -2.26 4.17
N ALA A 98 5.69 -1.26 4.97
CA ALA A 98 6.52 -0.09 5.24
C ALA A 98 7.85 -0.45 5.92
N ILE A 99 7.83 -1.41 6.86
CA ILE A 99 9.05 -1.94 7.49
C ILE A 99 9.96 -2.59 6.45
N LEU A 100 9.41 -3.35 5.50
CA LEU A 100 10.20 -3.99 4.44
C LEU A 100 10.85 -2.95 3.51
N LEU A 101 10.17 -1.83 3.23
CA LEU A 101 10.73 -0.73 2.42
C LEU A 101 11.84 0.03 3.17
N ALA A 102 11.63 0.35 4.45
CA ALA A 102 12.61 1.08 5.27
C ALA A 102 13.80 0.22 5.68
N SER A 103 13.58 -1.07 5.85
CA SER A 103 14.57 -2.01 6.39
C SER A 103 14.47 -3.37 5.67
N PRO A 104 14.89 -3.46 4.39
CA PRO A 104 14.73 -4.68 3.58
C PRO A 104 15.55 -5.87 4.10
N GLY A 105 16.61 -5.64 4.87
CA GLY A 105 17.45 -6.68 5.45
C GLY A 105 18.87 -6.68 4.92
N VAL A 106 19.66 -7.66 5.35
CA VAL A 106 21.08 -7.78 5.00
C VAL A 106 21.27 -7.88 3.49
N GLY A 107 22.20 -7.10 2.95
CA GLY A 107 22.54 -7.09 1.53
C GLY A 107 21.66 -6.16 0.65
N HIS A 108 20.70 -5.47 1.24
CA HIS A 108 19.85 -4.50 0.53
C HIS A 108 19.91 -3.12 1.18
N SER A 109 19.98 -2.07 0.37
CA SER A 109 19.78 -0.70 0.82
C SER A 109 18.30 -0.43 1.07
N PRO A 110 17.95 0.47 2.02
CA PRO A 110 16.58 0.94 2.20
C PRO A 110 15.99 1.48 0.89
N PHE A 111 14.72 1.20 0.64
CA PHE A 111 13.97 1.73 -0.50
C PHE A 111 13.34 3.09 -0.19
N ILE A 112 13.29 3.45 1.07
CA ILE A 112 12.86 4.77 1.57
C ILE A 112 13.83 5.26 2.64
N GLN A 113 14.14 6.55 2.63
CA GLN A 113 15.01 7.20 3.62
C GLN A 113 14.17 7.65 4.83
N ALA A 114 13.62 6.70 5.55
CA ALA A 114 12.81 6.90 6.73
C ALA A 114 12.97 5.71 7.70
N PRO A 115 13.87 5.80 8.68
CA PRO A 115 14.03 4.77 9.69
C PRO A 115 12.71 4.50 10.42
N ILE A 116 12.44 3.22 10.69
CA ILE A 116 11.16 2.78 11.24
C ILE A 116 11.35 1.81 12.41
N SER A 117 10.66 2.09 13.52
CA SER A 117 10.65 1.27 14.72
C SER A 117 9.38 0.43 14.82
N ARG A 118 9.52 -0.86 15.15
CA ARG A 118 8.41 -1.79 15.31
C ARG A 118 7.72 -1.59 16.66
N ASN A 119 6.40 -1.84 16.73
CA ASN A 119 5.61 -1.84 17.96
C ASN A 119 5.82 -0.59 18.84
N ALA A 120 5.96 0.57 18.24
CA ALA A 120 6.44 1.77 18.91
C ALA A 120 5.31 2.59 19.60
N TRP A 121 4.05 2.20 19.50
CA TRP A 121 2.91 2.89 20.15
C TRP A 121 2.67 2.45 21.61
N GLY A 122 3.54 1.61 22.17
CA GLY A 122 3.46 1.13 23.56
C GLY A 122 2.37 0.08 23.77
N ARG A 123 2.34 -0.51 24.98
CA ARG A 123 1.42 -1.62 25.32
C ARG A 123 -0.06 -1.21 25.38
N GLN A 124 -0.35 0.08 25.57
CA GLN A 124 -1.72 0.56 25.76
C GLN A 124 -2.43 0.93 24.46
N ARG A 125 -1.71 1.12 23.34
CA ARG A 125 -2.27 1.45 22.03
C ARG A 125 -1.84 0.43 20.98
N GLN A 126 -2.27 -0.82 21.16
CA GLN A 126 -1.95 -1.87 20.18
C GLN A 126 -2.72 -1.71 18.85
N SER A 127 -3.95 -1.19 18.91
CA SER A 127 -4.77 -0.90 17.74
C SER A 127 -5.70 0.28 18.06
N PHE A 128 -5.83 1.20 17.12
CA PHE A 128 -6.68 2.37 17.25
C PHE A 128 -7.03 2.96 15.89
N GLU A 129 -8.07 3.76 15.84
CA GLU A 129 -8.43 4.59 14.69
C GLU A 129 -8.12 6.05 15.01
N ALA A 130 -7.66 6.80 14.03
CA ALA A 130 -7.39 8.22 14.18
C ALA A 130 -7.54 8.96 12.86
N ASN A 131 -7.89 10.25 12.95
CA ASN A 131 -7.88 11.11 11.77
C ASN A 131 -6.44 11.48 11.42
N VAL A 132 -6.06 11.23 10.16
CA VAL A 132 -4.73 11.47 9.60
C VAL A 132 -4.81 12.62 8.61
N ASP A 133 -3.94 13.61 8.75
CA ASP A 133 -3.81 14.71 7.80
C ASP A 133 -3.00 14.24 6.58
N VAL A 134 -3.59 14.31 5.40
CA VAL A 134 -2.95 13.88 4.13
C VAL A 134 -2.41 15.10 3.40
N LEU A 135 -1.11 15.10 3.13
CA LEU A 135 -0.35 16.24 2.59
C LEU A 135 -0.01 16.08 1.10
N ILE A 136 -0.28 14.91 0.51
CA ILE A 136 -0.04 14.64 -0.91
C ILE A 136 -1.31 14.89 -1.72
N GLU A 137 -1.15 15.48 -2.90
CA GLU A 137 -2.23 15.56 -3.87
C GLU A 137 -2.50 14.19 -4.48
N ILE A 138 -3.75 13.75 -4.41
CA ILE A 138 -4.23 12.48 -4.96
C ILE A 138 -5.39 12.78 -5.89
N PRO A 139 -5.51 12.05 -7.02
CA PRO A 139 -6.62 12.25 -7.94
C PRO A 139 -7.97 12.26 -7.21
N ASN A 140 -8.68 13.37 -7.29
CA ASN A 140 -9.99 13.52 -6.70
C ASN A 140 -11.03 12.85 -7.60
N VAL A 141 -12.01 12.21 -7.00
CA VAL A 141 -13.08 11.51 -7.71
C VAL A 141 -14.43 12.06 -7.26
N SER A 142 -15.33 12.27 -8.21
CA SER A 142 -16.66 12.81 -7.94
C SER A 142 -17.59 11.84 -7.21
N LYS A 143 -17.25 10.54 -7.19
CA LYS A 143 -18.01 9.50 -6.50
C LYS A 143 -17.04 8.49 -5.90
N ILE A 144 -17.18 8.23 -4.62
CA ILE A 144 -16.55 7.09 -3.97
C ILE A 144 -17.35 5.86 -4.38
N GLY A 145 -16.71 4.92 -5.05
CA GLY A 145 -17.33 3.68 -5.50
C GLY A 145 -17.73 2.83 -4.31
N GLN A 146 -19.01 2.42 -4.25
CA GLN A 146 -19.44 1.37 -3.34
C GLN A 146 -19.14 0.01 -4.00
N HIS A 147 -17.91 -0.48 -3.81
CA HIS A 147 -17.60 -1.84 -4.18
C HIS A 147 -17.90 -2.76 -3.00
N VAL A 148 -18.90 -3.61 -3.17
CA VAL A 148 -19.11 -4.74 -2.26
C VAL A 148 -18.28 -5.88 -2.83
N GLY A 149 -17.17 -6.21 -2.17
CA GLY A 149 -16.28 -7.28 -2.61
C GLY A 149 -17.04 -8.58 -2.84
N GLN A 150 -16.72 -9.25 -3.94
CA GLN A 150 -17.19 -10.62 -4.11
C GLN A 150 -16.45 -11.50 -3.10
N PRO A 151 -17.12 -12.46 -2.44
CA PRO A 151 -16.44 -13.46 -1.63
C PRO A 151 -15.43 -14.20 -2.50
N ASP A 152 -14.24 -14.47 -1.97
CA ASP A 152 -13.29 -15.35 -2.63
C ASP A 152 -13.83 -16.79 -2.69
N GLU A 153 -13.09 -17.69 -3.33
CA GLU A 153 -13.45 -19.11 -3.45
C GLU A 153 -13.67 -19.83 -2.09
N PHE A 154 -13.14 -19.25 -1.00
CA PHE A 154 -13.32 -19.72 0.38
C PHE A 154 -14.42 -18.96 1.13
N ASN A 155 -15.19 -18.11 0.43
CA ASN A 155 -16.23 -17.26 1.01
C ASN A 155 -15.74 -16.29 2.10
N HIS A 156 -14.45 -15.91 2.04
CA HIS A 156 -13.93 -14.84 2.88
C HIS A 156 -14.45 -13.50 2.37
N ARG A 157 -14.99 -12.72 3.28
CA ARG A 157 -15.36 -11.32 2.99
C ARG A 157 -14.34 -10.42 3.66
N PRO A 158 -13.89 -9.35 2.98
CA PRO A 158 -13.11 -8.30 3.64
C PRO A 158 -13.83 -7.82 4.89
N LEU A 159 -13.07 -7.55 5.95
CA LEU A 159 -13.64 -7.01 7.16
C LEU A 159 -14.30 -5.66 6.86
N PRO A 160 -15.57 -5.47 7.22
CA PRO A 160 -16.20 -4.17 7.09
C PRO A 160 -15.45 -3.19 8.00
N VAL A 161 -14.93 -2.13 7.41
CA VAL A 161 -14.30 -1.07 8.16
C VAL A 161 -15.37 -0.16 8.75
N ALA A 162 -15.07 0.41 9.92
CA ALA A 162 -15.98 1.27 10.64
C ALA A 162 -16.64 2.31 9.72
N PRO A 163 -17.97 2.27 9.53
CA PRO A 163 -18.66 3.17 8.60
C PRO A 163 -18.51 4.66 8.97
N SER A 164 -18.23 4.95 10.22
CA SER A 164 -18.03 6.31 10.76
C SER A 164 -16.80 7.00 10.17
N ALA A 165 -15.80 6.22 9.74
CA ALA A 165 -14.59 6.76 9.15
C ALA A 165 -14.74 7.14 7.66
N ALA A 166 -15.77 6.66 6.99
CA ALA A 166 -15.89 6.75 5.54
C ALA A 166 -16.53 8.02 5.01
N LEU A 167 -17.16 8.85 5.85
CA LEU A 167 -18.18 9.80 5.39
C LEU A 167 -18.04 11.23 5.91
N THR A 168 -17.01 11.53 6.66
CA THR A 168 -16.76 12.94 7.00
C THR A 168 -16.05 13.59 5.82
N GLY A 169 -16.73 14.48 5.12
CA GLY A 169 -16.14 15.37 4.12
C GLY A 169 -15.16 16.37 4.74
N SER A 170 -14.30 15.90 5.64
CA SER A 170 -13.17 16.60 6.21
C SER A 170 -11.93 16.26 5.40
N ASP A 171 -10.96 17.16 5.35
CA ASP A 171 -9.67 16.99 4.69
C ASP A 171 -8.85 15.81 5.28
N GLY A 172 -9.31 15.20 6.38
CA GLY A 172 -8.70 14.10 7.07
C GLY A 172 -8.93 12.74 6.42
N TYR A 173 -8.09 11.78 6.80
CA TYR A 173 -8.16 10.38 6.39
C TYR A 173 -8.40 9.47 7.60
N PRO A 174 -9.35 8.52 7.54
CA PRO A 174 -9.59 7.59 8.64
C PRO A 174 -8.47 6.53 8.72
N GLY A 175 -7.43 6.82 9.46
CA GLY A 175 -6.29 5.90 9.64
C GLY A 175 -6.63 4.77 10.61
N VAL A 176 -6.44 3.52 10.17
CA VAL A 176 -6.57 2.31 10.99
C VAL A 176 -5.18 1.80 11.33
N PHE A 177 -4.82 1.83 12.61
CA PHE A 177 -3.52 1.44 13.14
C PHE A 177 -3.65 0.13 13.92
N ILE A 178 -2.97 -0.93 13.45
CA ILE A 178 -2.96 -2.26 14.09
C ILE A 178 -1.52 -2.64 14.41
N ARG A 179 -1.13 -2.59 15.69
CA ARG A 179 0.27 -2.81 16.12
C ARG A 179 1.27 -2.08 15.24
N ALA A 180 0.91 -0.86 14.86
CA ALA A 180 1.58 -0.09 13.84
C ALA A 180 3.05 0.20 14.17
N PRO A 181 3.94 0.23 13.18
CA PRO A 181 5.26 0.79 13.35
C PRO A 181 5.21 2.32 13.43
N ARG A 182 6.33 2.96 13.78
CA ARG A 182 6.50 4.43 13.78
C ARG A 182 7.75 4.79 13.02
N PHE A 183 7.69 5.82 12.19
CA PHE A 183 8.88 6.44 11.66
C PHE A 183 9.64 7.19 12.75
N GLU A 184 10.95 7.14 12.72
CA GLU A 184 11.82 7.89 13.62
C GLU A 184 11.95 9.31 13.07
N THR A 185 11.22 10.26 13.66
CA THR A 185 11.03 11.64 13.14
C THR A 185 12.34 12.33 12.76
N SER A 186 13.41 12.12 13.53
CA SER A 186 14.72 12.74 13.25
C SER A 186 15.47 12.13 12.06
N GLY A 187 15.01 11.00 11.51
CA GLY A 187 15.65 10.28 10.42
C GLY A 187 14.85 10.25 9.12
N VAL A 188 13.71 10.94 9.05
CA VAL A 188 12.92 11.03 7.80
C VAL A 188 13.57 12.05 6.89
N GLU A 189 14.18 11.57 5.79
CA GLU A 189 14.86 12.40 4.79
C GLU A 189 14.10 12.46 3.45
N CYS A 190 12.93 11.80 3.38
CA CYS A 190 12.04 11.81 2.22
C CYS A 190 10.75 12.63 2.50
N ALA A 191 9.89 12.77 1.51
CA ALA A 191 8.68 13.56 1.64
C ALA A 191 7.69 12.93 2.66
N THR A 192 7.29 13.69 3.67
CA THR A 192 6.18 13.32 4.55
C THR A 192 4.86 13.62 3.84
N ILE A 193 4.01 12.61 3.70
CA ILE A 193 2.74 12.70 2.96
C ILE A 193 1.49 12.48 3.82
N ALA A 194 1.67 12.00 5.05
CA ALA A 194 0.58 11.82 5.98
C ALA A 194 1.08 12.02 7.43
N MET A 195 0.30 12.73 8.24
CA MET A 195 0.63 13.10 9.61
C MET A 195 -0.47 12.66 10.58
N LEU A 196 -0.06 12.24 11.77
CA LEU A 196 -0.94 12.06 12.93
C LEU A 196 -0.45 13.00 14.04
N GLY A 197 -1.09 14.16 14.16
CA GLY A 197 -0.54 15.26 14.96
C GLY A 197 0.85 15.64 14.41
N ASP A 198 1.87 15.60 15.26
CA ASP A 198 3.25 15.96 14.88
C ASP A 198 4.06 14.76 14.34
N GLU A 199 3.45 13.59 14.18
CA GLU A 199 4.15 12.39 13.76
C GLU A 199 3.90 12.07 12.30
N ALA A 200 4.97 11.81 11.53
CA ALA A 200 4.87 11.25 10.20
C ALA A 200 4.35 9.81 10.27
N VAL A 201 3.23 9.54 9.61
CA VAL A 201 2.62 8.20 9.51
C VAL A 201 2.56 7.71 8.06
N GLY A 202 2.93 8.56 7.12
CA GLY A 202 3.08 8.24 5.71
C GLY A 202 4.22 9.04 5.09
N VAL A 203 5.06 8.36 4.30
CA VAL A 203 6.19 8.96 3.58
C VAL A 203 6.22 8.51 2.13
N LEU A 204 6.84 9.32 1.27
CA LEU A 204 7.06 9.04 -0.14
C LEU A 204 8.50 9.34 -0.51
N ASP A 205 9.21 8.33 -1.03
CA ASP A 205 10.56 8.45 -1.55
C ASP A 205 10.56 8.02 -3.03
N GLY A 206 10.69 8.97 -3.93
CA GLY A 206 10.46 8.76 -5.36
C GLY A 206 9.06 8.19 -5.62
N LYS A 207 8.97 6.94 -6.08
CA LYS A 207 7.72 6.21 -6.31
C LYS A 207 7.43 5.15 -5.22
N ARG A 208 8.09 5.23 -4.06
CA ARG A 208 7.94 4.30 -2.93
C ARG A 208 7.13 4.96 -1.83
N MET A 209 5.87 4.62 -1.72
CA MET A 209 4.99 5.08 -0.64
C MET A 209 5.01 4.08 0.51
N ALA A 210 5.22 4.57 1.71
CA ALA A 210 5.14 3.76 2.93
C ALA A 210 4.19 4.38 3.94
N LEU A 211 3.21 3.60 4.39
CA LEU A 211 2.20 4.00 5.37
C LEU A 211 2.32 3.11 6.60
N THR A 212 2.31 3.69 7.80
CA THR A 212 2.35 2.91 9.05
C THR A 212 0.98 2.32 9.43
N PHE A 213 -0.08 2.74 8.78
CA PHE A 213 -1.47 2.31 8.98
C PHE A 213 -1.97 1.44 7.82
N HIS A 214 -3.23 1.01 7.91
CA HIS A 214 -3.89 0.09 6.99
C HIS A 214 -4.92 0.81 6.11
N PRO A 215 -4.54 1.36 4.94
CA PRO A 215 -5.47 2.06 4.06
C PRO A 215 -6.49 1.12 3.39
N GLU A 216 -6.18 -0.17 3.31
CA GLU A 216 -7.07 -1.20 2.78
C GLU A 216 -8.27 -1.48 3.67
N LEU A 217 -8.21 -1.06 4.94
CA LEU A 217 -9.30 -1.24 5.90
C LEU A 217 -10.28 -0.06 5.95
N THR A 218 -10.25 0.86 4.99
CA THR A 218 -11.17 1.99 4.90
C THR A 218 -11.87 2.05 3.55
N LEU A 219 -13.03 2.72 3.49
CA LEU A 219 -13.71 2.97 2.22
C LEU A 219 -13.08 4.14 1.44
N ASP A 220 -12.20 4.91 2.06
CA ASP A 220 -11.42 5.94 1.38
C ASP A 220 -10.19 5.30 0.71
N ARG A 221 -10.26 5.11 -0.59
CA ARG A 221 -9.25 4.42 -1.38
C ARG A 221 -8.20 5.36 -1.97
N ARG A 222 -8.01 6.57 -1.43
CA ARG A 222 -7.12 7.57 -2.00
C ARG A 222 -5.70 7.07 -2.23
N PHE A 223 -5.10 6.29 -1.34
CA PHE A 223 -3.75 5.75 -1.51
C PHE A 223 -3.68 4.66 -2.59
N HIS A 224 -4.73 3.85 -2.75
CA HIS A 224 -4.84 2.90 -3.86
C HIS A 224 -5.08 3.62 -5.19
N ARG A 225 -5.85 4.74 -5.20
CA ARG A 225 -5.96 5.60 -6.39
C ARG A 225 -4.64 6.23 -6.78
N TRP A 226 -3.84 6.68 -5.78
CA TRP A 226 -2.48 7.16 -6.05
C TRP A 226 -1.65 6.09 -6.75
N LEU A 227 -1.61 4.87 -6.21
CA LEU A 227 -0.86 3.75 -6.79
C LEU A 227 -1.27 3.48 -8.24
N LEU A 228 -2.57 3.37 -8.51
CA LEU A 228 -3.08 3.10 -9.86
C LEU A 228 -2.78 4.25 -10.83
N SER A 229 -2.93 5.50 -10.40
CA SER A 229 -2.65 6.67 -11.24
C SER A 229 -1.17 6.79 -11.59
N GLU A 230 -0.28 6.47 -10.64
CA GLU A 230 1.15 6.45 -10.91
C GLU A 230 1.55 5.29 -11.81
N ALA A 231 0.96 4.10 -11.62
CA ALA A 231 1.18 2.94 -12.48
C ALA A 231 0.70 3.19 -13.92
N GLU A 232 -0.47 3.81 -14.11
CA GLU A 232 -0.99 4.17 -15.44
C GLU A 232 -0.04 5.17 -16.16
N ARG A 233 0.51 6.14 -15.43
CA ARG A 233 1.47 7.10 -16.01
C ARG A 233 2.75 6.43 -16.47
N SER A 234 3.33 5.56 -15.63
CA SER A 234 4.58 4.86 -15.93
C SER A 234 4.43 3.84 -17.07
N ALA A 235 3.23 3.36 -17.35
CA ALA A 235 2.96 2.44 -18.47
C ALA A 235 2.88 3.15 -19.83
N VAL A 236 2.75 4.48 -19.87
CA VAL A 236 2.60 5.29 -21.09
C VAL A 236 3.92 5.94 -21.53
N GLU A 237 4.89 6.05 -20.61
CA GLU A 237 6.25 6.55 -20.89
C GLU A 237 7.15 5.44 -21.43
#